data_fba59988fdbe0bc9b2fb3025760c0abc
#
_entry.id   fba59988fdbe0bc9b2fb3025760c0abc
#
_cell.length_a   1.000
_cell.length_b   1.000
_cell.length_c   1.000
_cell.angle_alpha   90.00
_cell.angle_beta   90.00
_cell.angle_gamma   90.00
#
_symmetry.space_group_name_H-M   'P 1'
#
loop_
_entity.id
_entity.type
_entity.pdbx_description
1 polymer ?
#
loop_
_entity_poly.entity_id
_entity_poly.type
_entity_poly.pdbx_seq_one_letter_code
_entity_poly.pdbx_strand_id
1 'polypeptide(L)'
;MTFHPQPQAGSPKPWAFPAPERGALGNGLTLLTSHRPGQQVVAVEVLLAAPLDAEPEGLDGVATIMARALSEGTDQHTAEEFAAELERCGATLDAHADHPGVRVSLEVPASRLDRALALLAEALRAPAFPEDEVKRLVANRLDEIPHELANPGRRAAMELSKELFPAELRCSRPRQGTEETVRRIDAAAVRAFYTAHVRPATSTAVVVGDFTGLDLPALLDDTLGRWTGASAAPRPRPAITGNDEARVVIVDRPG
;
A
#
# COMPACT_ATOMS: atom_id res chain seq x y z
N MET A 1 -13.94 -30.10 38.14
CA MET A 1 -13.43 -29.60 36.82
C MET A 1 -12.81 -30.78 36.11
N THR A 2 -13.36 -31.19 34.97
CA THR A 2 -12.81 -32.28 34.17
C THR A 2 -11.78 -31.66 33.20
N PHE A 3 -10.48 -31.97 33.42
CA PHE A 3 -9.43 -31.58 32.49
C PHE A 3 -9.49 -32.48 31.26
N HIS A 4 -9.76 -31.91 30.09
CA HIS A 4 -9.64 -32.66 28.85
C HIS A 4 -8.15 -32.75 28.48
N PRO A 5 -7.64 -33.93 28.10
CA PRO A 5 -6.26 -34.07 27.66
C PRO A 5 -6.02 -33.26 26.40
N GLN A 6 -4.83 -32.68 26.27
CA GLN A 6 -4.44 -31.96 25.08
C GLN A 6 -4.54 -32.87 23.84
N PRO A 7 -5.15 -32.42 22.73
CA PRO A 7 -5.20 -33.17 21.49
C PRO A 7 -3.79 -33.55 21.03
N GLN A 8 -3.60 -34.79 20.61
CA GLN A 8 -2.31 -35.21 20.02
C GLN A 8 -2.16 -34.57 18.65
N ALA A 9 -0.98 -33.95 18.39
CA ALA A 9 -0.66 -33.43 17.08
C ALA A 9 -0.53 -34.58 16.08
N GLY A 10 -1.38 -34.58 15.04
CA GLY A 10 -1.24 -35.48 13.89
C GLY A 10 -0.07 -35.10 13.00
N SER A 11 0.32 -36.00 12.10
CA SER A 11 1.29 -35.69 11.06
C SER A 11 0.78 -34.52 10.20
N PRO A 12 1.63 -33.48 9.85
CA PRO A 12 1.24 -32.42 8.97
C PRO A 12 0.72 -32.96 7.63
N LYS A 13 -0.43 -32.50 7.17
CA LYS A 13 -0.92 -32.84 5.85
C LYS A 13 -0.07 -32.09 4.81
N PRO A 14 0.31 -32.72 3.69
CA PRO A 14 0.95 -32.01 2.59
C PRO A 14 0.09 -30.83 2.18
N TRP A 15 0.71 -29.66 2.12
CA TRP A 15 0.05 -28.43 1.67
C TRP A 15 0.86 -27.80 0.54
N ALA A 16 0.18 -27.35 -0.52
CA ALA A 16 0.77 -26.61 -1.59
C ALA A 16 0.06 -25.25 -1.70
N PHE A 17 0.83 -24.19 -1.90
CA PHE A 17 0.25 -22.89 -2.16
C PHE A 17 -0.53 -22.93 -3.48
N PRO A 18 -1.80 -22.54 -3.50
CA PRO A 18 -2.60 -22.57 -4.71
C PRO A 18 -2.03 -21.57 -5.74
N ALA A 19 -1.75 -22.04 -6.95
CA ALA A 19 -1.30 -21.17 -8.03
C ALA A 19 -2.42 -20.20 -8.45
N PRO A 20 -2.17 -18.87 -8.49
CA PRO A 20 -3.14 -17.93 -9.02
C PRO A 20 -3.21 -18.04 -10.55
N GLU A 21 -4.36 -17.73 -11.11
CA GLU A 21 -4.48 -17.47 -12.54
C GLU A 21 -3.83 -16.11 -12.86
N ARG A 22 -3.08 -16.05 -13.94
CA ARG A 22 -2.37 -14.83 -14.36
C ARG A 22 -2.94 -14.31 -15.67
N GLY A 23 -3.24 -13.02 -15.70
CA GLY A 23 -3.72 -12.28 -16.86
C GLY A 23 -3.22 -10.83 -16.87
N ALA A 24 -3.76 -10.05 -17.77
CA ALA A 24 -3.59 -8.60 -17.81
C ALA A 24 -4.84 -7.97 -18.41
N LEU A 25 -5.18 -6.75 -17.93
CA LEU A 25 -6.23 -5.93 -18.52
C LEU A 25 -5.70 -5.18 -19.77
N GLY A 26 -6.61 -4.68 -20.58
CA GLY A 26 -6.26 -3.96 -21.83
C GLY A 26 -5.37 -2.74 -21.64
N ASN A 27 -5.37 -2.14 -20.45
CA ASN A 27 -4.51 -1.03 -20.06
C ASN A 27 -3.11 -1.43 -19.56
N GLY A 28 -2.79 -2.74 -19.59
CA GLY A 28 -1.50 -3.29 -19.18
C GLY A 28 -1.39 -3.62 -17.68
N LEU A 29 -2.43 -3.41 -16.88
CA LEU A 29 -2.46 -3.83 -15.47
C LEU A 29 -2.32 -5.35 -15.39
N THR A 30 -1.28 -5.84 -14.71
CA THR A 30 -1.12 -7.28 -14.44
C THR A 30 -2.18 -7.74 -13.45
N LEU A 31 -2.83 -8.87 -13.76
CA LEU A 31 -3.89 -9.44 -12.93
C LEU A 31 -3.50 -10.84 -12.43
N LEU A 32 -3.65 -11.06 -11.13
CA LEU A 32 -3.57 -12.36 -10.48
C LEU A 32 -4.90 -12.64 -9.79
N THR A 33 -5.55 -13.76 -10.13
CA THR A 33 -6.82 -14.13 -9.52
C THR A 33 -6.75 -15.49 -8.84
N SER A 34 -7.46 -15.65 -7.74
CA SER A 34 -7.59 -16.93 -7.06
C SER A 34 -9.04 -17.11 -6.59
N HIS A 35 -9.80 -17.89 -7.35
CA HIS A 35 -11.17 -18.22 -6.96
C HIS A 35 -11.20 -19.16 -5.77
N ARG A 36 -12.00 -18.81 -4.75
CA ARG A 36 -12.13 -19.53 -3.47
C ARG A 36 -13.59 -19.71 -3.11
N PRO A 37 -14.25 -20.75 -3.63
CA PRO A 37 -15.66 -21.00 -3.35
C PRO A 37 -15.96 -21.05 -1.85
N GLY A 38 -17.02 -20.34 -1.43
CA GLY A 38 -17.41 -20.23 -0.02
C GLY A 38 -16.71 -19.14 0.77
N GLN A 39 -15.71 -18.44 0.21
CA GLN A 39 -15.07 -17.29 0.85
C GLN A 39 -15.95 -16.05 0.64
N GLN A 40 -16.75 -15.72 1.64
CA GLN A 40 -17.74 -14.63 1.56
C GLN A 40 -17.16 -13.22 1.49
N VAL A 41 -15.86 -13.05 1.80
CA VAL A 41 -15.11 -11.80 1.68
C VAL A 41 -14.15 -11.92 0.52
N VAL A 42 -14.15 -10.91 -0.35
CA VAL A 42 -13.17 -10.76 -1.44
C VAL A 42 -12.12 -9.76 -0.98
N ALA A 43 -10.85 -10.16 -1.12
CA ALA A 43 -9.71 -9.29 -0.93
C ALA A 43 -9.14 -8.89 -2.31
N VAL A 44 -8.92 -7.60 -2.49
CA VAL A 44 -8.27 -7.03 -3.66
C VAL A 44 -7.05 -6.25 -3.19
N GLU A 45 -5.90 -6.58 -3.75
CA GLU A 45 -4.65 -5.90 -3.46
C GLU A 45 -4.07 -5.31 -4.74
N VAL A 46 -3.82 -4.01 -4.78
CA VAL A 46 -3.17 -3.35 -5.91
C VAL A 46 -1.80 -2.85 -5.48
N LEU A 47 -0.75 -3.41 -6.08
CA LEU A 47 0.62 -2.94 -5.90
C LEU A 47 0.94 -1.92 -7.00
N LEU A 48 1.11 -0.67 -6.59
CA LEU A 48 1.51 0.45 -7.43
C LEU A 48 3.04 0.56 -7.44
N ALA A 49 3.65 0.65 -8.62
CA ALA A 49 5.10 0.81 -8.77
C ALA A 49 5.55 2.26 -8.48
N ALA A 50 5.24 2.72 -7.27
CA ALA A 50 5.65 4.01 -6.72
C ALA A 50 6.59 3.80 -5.52
N PRO A 51 7.83 3.31 -5.76
CA PRO A 51 8.75 2.92 -4.71
C PRO A 51 9.32 4.12 -3.96
N LEU A 52 9.75 3.90 -2.70
CA LEU A 52 10.33 4.97 -1.88
C LEU A 52 11.58 5.59 -2.50
N ASP A 53 12.40 4.82 -3.22
CA ASP A 53 13.59 5.32 -3.92
C ASP A 53 13.27 6.23 -5.12
N ALA A 54 12.00 6.38 -5.47
CA ALA A 54 11.50 7.36 -6.44
C ALA A 54 11.09 8.69 -5.80
N GLU A 55 11.05 8.79 -4.48
CA GLU A 55 10.73 10.05 -3.79
C GLU A 55 11.76 11.13 -4.14
N PRO A 56 11.33 12.37 -4.44
CA PRO A 56 12.25 13.46 -4.69
C PRO A 56 13.12 13.76 -3.46
N GLU A 57 14.33 14.22 -3.69
CA GLU A 57 15.23 14.63 -2.61
C GLU A 57 14.58 15.67 -1.69
N GLY A 58 14.65 15.44 -0.37
CA GLY A 58 14.06 16.30 0.64
C GLY A 58 12.55 16.14 0.82
N LEU A 59 11.89 15.22 0.11
CA LEU A 59 10.47 14.89 0.24
C LEU A 59 10.25 13.43 0.68
N ASP A 60 11.18 12.86 1.43
CA ASP A 60 11.00 11.53 2.03
C ASP A 60 9.69 11.49 2.83
N GLY A 61 8.83 10.54 2.55
CA GLY A 61 7.49 10.41 3.11
C GLY A 61 6.36 10.84 2.18
N VAL A 62 6.66 11.43 1.01
CA VAL A 62 5.62 11.84 0.06
C VAL A 62 4.80 10.65 -0.45
N ALA A 63 5.42 9.49 -0.64
CA ALA A 63 4.72 8.26 -1.00
C ALA A 63 3.74 7.82 0.08
N THR A 64 4.09 8.00 1.36
CA THR A 64 3.21 7.69 2.50
C THR A 64 2.01 8.64 2.56
N ILE A 65 2.24 9.94 2.40
CA ILE A 65 1.15 10.92 2.38
C ILE A 65 0.26 10.68 1.15
N MET A 66 0.83 10.44 -0.02
CA MET A 66 0.10 10.11 -1.24
C MET A 66 -0.77 8.86 -1.06
N ALA A 67 -0.21 7.79 -0.48
CA ALA A 67 -0.96 6.56 -0.22
C ALA A 67 -2.18 6.83 0.68
N ARG A 68 -1.98 7.50 1.82
CA ARG A 68 -3.06 7.85 2.75
C ARG A 68 -4.10 8.78 2.11
N ALA A 69 -3.70 9.63 1.19
CA ALA A 69 -4.58 10.59 0.53
C ALA A 69 -5.44 10.00 -0.60
N LEU A 70 -5.20 8.76 -1.04
CA LEU A 70 -5.99 8.10 -2.08
C LEU A 70 -7.48 7.94 -1.71
N SER A 71 -7.79 7.84 -0.42
CA SER A 71 -9.16 7.73 0.11
C SER A 71 -9.72 9.04 0.66
N GLU A 72 -8.97 10.14 0.59
CA GLU A 72 -9.36 11.43 1.15
C GLU A 72 -10.04 12.35 0.10
N GLY A 73 -10.88 11.74 -0.73
CA GLY A 73 -11.66 12.39 -1.77
C GLY A 73 -11.13 12.14 -3.18
N THR A 74 -12.05 12.21 -4.10
CA THR A 74 -11.86 11.95 -5.53
C THR A 74 -12.51 13.07 -6.34
N ASP A 75 -12.46 12.98 -7.66
CA ASP A 75 -13.19 13.92 -8.54
C ASP A 75 -14.71 13.79 -8.41
N GLN A 76 -15.24 12.71 -7.81
CA GLN A 76 -16.67 12.43 -7.70
C GLN A 76 -17.22 12.54 -6.27
N HIS A 77 -16.37 12.31 -5.26
CA HIS A 77 -16.75 12.27 -3.87
C HIS A 77 -15.80 13.08 -3.00
N THR A 78 -16.33 13.81 -2.03
CA THR A 78 -15.55 14.33 -0.92
C THR A 78 -15.02 13.19 -0.04
N ALA A 79 -14.09 13.46 0.87
CA ALA A 79 -13.57 12.45 1.80
C ALA A 79 -14.69 11.78 2.63
N GLU A 80 -15.65 12.57 3.14
CA GLU A 80 -16.81 12.06 3.90
C GLU A 80 -17.73 11.20 3.03
N GLU A 81 -18.07 11.66 1.83
CA GLU A 81 -18.92 10.90 0.90
C GLU A 81 -18.25 9.60 0.48
N PHE A 82 -16.95 9.62 0.20
CA PHE A 82 -16.19 8.44 -0.18
C PHE A 82 -16.15 7.40 0.97
N ALA A 83 -15.90 7.85 2.19
CA ALA A 83 -15.93 7.00 3.37
C ALA A 83 -17.35 6.40 3.60
N ALA A 84 -18.40 7.21 3.46
CA ALA A 84 -19.78 6.74 3.58
C ALA A 84 -20.17 5.70 2.52
N GLU A 85 -19.65 5.83 1.28
CA GLU A 85 -19.87 4.82 0.24
C GLU A 85 -19.14 3.50 0.54
N LEU A 86 -17.91 3.54 1.06
CA LEU A 86 -17.19 2.34 1.53
C LEU A 86 -17.97 1.66 2.66
N GLU A 87 -18.44 2.42 3.66
CA GLU A 87 -19.24 1.87 4.77
C GLU A 87 -20.54 1.22 4.29
N ARG A 88 -21.24 1.82 3.32
CA ARG A 88 -22.46 1.22 2.72
C ARG A 88 -22.18 -0.12 2.03
N CYS A 89 -20.98 -0.28 1.50
CA CYS A 89 -20.53 -1.55 0.92
C CYS A 89 -20.07 -2.55 1.99
N GLY A 90 -19.85 -2.12 3.23
CA GLY A 90 -19.14 -2.89 4.25
C GLY A 90 -17.69 -3.17 3.81
N ALA A 91 -17.11 -2.23 3.07
CA ALA A 91 -15.75 -2.34 2.53
C ALA A 91 -14.76 -1.57 3.39
N THR A 92 -13.53 -2.09 3.47
CA THR A 92 -12.38 -1.40 4.04
C THR A 92 -11.38 -1.14 2.94
N LEU A 93 -10.93 0.10 2.80
CA LEU A 93 -9.88 0.51 1.87
C LEU A 93 -8.72 1.12 2.65
N ASP A 94 -7.55 0.49 2.56
CA ASP A 94 -6.32 0.95 3.18
C ASP A 94 -5.22 1.12 2.13
N ALA A 95 -4.33 2.09 2.34
CA ALA A 95 -3.17 2.26 1.49
C ALA A 95 -1.92 2.64 2.29
N HIS A 96 -0.80 2.00 1.98
CA HIS A 96 0.48 2.30 2.63
C HIS A 96 1.66 2.14 1.68
N ALA A 97 2.69 2.96 1.92
CA ALA A 97 3.91 2.93 1.14
C ALA A 97 4.97 2.05 1.79
N ASP A 98 5.68 1.28 0.95
CA ASP A 98 6.83 0.49 1.33
C ASP A 98 7.92 0.57 0.25
N HIS A 99 9.09 -0.02 0.49
CA HIS A 99 10.21 0.04 -0.45
C HIS A 99 9.85 -0.37 -1.89
N PRO A 100 9.09 -1.46 -2.13
CA PRO A 100 8.75 -1.85 -3.50
C PRO A 100 7.71 -0.95 -4.17
N GLY A 101 6.93 -0.22 -3.42
CA GLY A 101 5.84 0.62 -3.94
C GLY A 101 4.73 0.88 -2.93
N VAL A 102 3.62 1.39 -3.43
CA VAL A 102 2.42 1.61 -2.64
C VAL A 102 1.47 0.43 -2.81
N ARG A 103 1.02 -0.11 -1.70
CA ARG A 103 0.02 -1.16 -1.63
C ARG A 103 -1.32 -0.56 -1.26
N VAL A 104 -2.33 -0.87 -2.05
CA VAL A 104 -3.73 -0.48 -1.81
C VAL A 104 -4.54 -1.74 -1.64
N SER A 105 -5.14 -1.93 -0.46
CA SER A 105 -5.88 -3.12 -0.06
C SER A 105 -7.36 -2.79 0.10
N LEU A 106 -8.22 -3.57 -0.55
CA LEU A 106 -9.67 -3.49 -0.42
C LEU A 106 -10.19 -4.83 0.07
N GLU A 107 -10.95 -4.82 1.15
CA GLU A 107 -11.71 -5.99 1.63
C GLU A 107 -13.19 -5.66 1.58
N VAL A 108 -14.00 -6.58 1.01
CA VAL A 108 -15.43 -6.35 0.81
C VAL A 108 -16.21 -7.66 0.79
N PRO A 109 -17.47 -7.71 1.29
CA PRO A 109 -18.35 -8.85 1.06
C PRO A 109 -18.54 -9.11 -0.45
N ALA A 110 -18.48 -10.38 -0.87
CA ALA A 110 -18.60 -10.79 -2.27
C ALA A 110 -19.85 -10.20 -2.98
N SER A 111 -20.95 -10.04 -2.25
CA SER A 111 -22.20 -9.46 -2.76
C SER A 111 -22.14 -7.95 -3.06
N ARG A 112 -21.05 -7.27 -2.72
CA ARG A 112 -20.85 -5.82 -2.93
C ARG A 112 -19.57 -5.51 -3.70
N LEU A 113 -18.95 -6.53 -4.29
CA LEU A 113 -17.66 -6.40 -4.99
C LEU A 113 -17.73 -5.39 -6.14
N ASP A 114 -18.82 -5.37 -6.89
CA ASP A 114 -19.03 -4.47 -8.02
C ASP A 114 -18.91 -2.98 -7.62
N ARG A 115 -19.65 -2.59 -6.58
CA ARG A 115 -19.61 -1.21 -6.08
C ARG A 115 -18.26 -0.85 -5.46
N ALA A 116 -17.68 -1.75 -4.67
CA ALA A 116 -16.41 -1.51 -4.03
C ALA A 116 -15.23 -1.44 -5.02
N LEU A 117 -15.24 -2.25 -6.09
CA LEU A 117 -14.26 -2.14 -7.17
C LEU A 117 -14.40 -0.81 -7.94
N ALA A 118 -15.62 -0.30 -8.12
CA ALA A 118 -15.81 1.02 -8.70
C ALA A 118 -15.17 2.13 -7.84
N LEU A 119 -15.34 2.07 -6.51
CA LEU A 119 -14.71 3.02 -5.59
C LEU A 119 -13.18 2.88 -5.57
N LEU A 120 -12.65 1.65 -5.55
CA LEU A 120 -11.21 1.43 -5.67
C LEU A 120 -10.65 2.02 -6.97
N ALA A 121 -11.33 1.76 -8.09
CA ALA A 121 -10.93 2.29 -9.40
C ALA A 121 -10.99 3.82 -9.43
N GLU A 122 -11.95 4.44 -8.77
CA GLU A 122 -12.07 5.88 -8.63
C GLU A 122 -10.91 6.46 -7.83
N ALA A 123 -10.58 5.90 -6.67
CA ALA A 123 -9.44 6.31 -5.84
C ALA A 123 -8.10 6.17 -6.58
N LEU A 124 -7.96 5.15 -7.44
CA LEU A 124 -6.73 4.93 -8.22
C LEU A 124 -6.62 5.78 -9.48
N ARG A 125 -7.74 6.22 -10.06
CA ARG A 125 -7.76 6.95 -11.33
C ARG A 125 -7.81 8.45 -11.18
N ALA A 126 -8.56 8.93 -10.21
CA ALA A 126 -8.94 10.33 -10.08
C ALA A 126 -8.96 10.81 -8.61
N PRO A 127 -7.89 10.56 -7.83
CA PRO A 127 -7.82 11.11 -6.47
C PRO A 127 -7.70 12.63 -6.53
N ALA A 128 -8.51 13.34 -5.75
CA ALA A 128 -8.55 14.81 -5.75
C ALA A 128 -7.35 15.45 -5.03
N PHE A 129 -6.80 14.77 -4.03
CA PHE A 129 -5.76 15.30 -3.13
C PHE A 129 -6.10 16.71 -2.62
N PRO A 130 -7.20 16.91 -1.87
CA PRO A 130 -7.59 18.23 -1.37
C PRO A 130 -6.50 18.81 -0.47
N GLU A 131 -6.23 20.10 -0.58
CA GLU A 131 -5.15 20.74 0.19
C GLU A 131 -5.33 20.60 1.70
N ASP A 132 -6.55 20.73 2.19
CA ASP A 132 -6.83 20.66 3.64
C ASP A 132 -6.65 19.22 4.15
N GLU A 133 -7.04 18.21 3.37
CA GLU A 133 -6.83 16.81 3.73
C GLU A 133 -5.34 16.44 3.71
N VAL A 134 -4.59 16.89 2.70
CA VAL A 134 -3.14 16.68 2.68
C VAL A 134 -2.47 17.37 3.86
N LYS A 135 -2.85 18.61 4.21
CA LYS A 135 -2.34 19.30 5.40
C LYS A 135 -2.66 18.53 6.69
N ARG A 136 -3.87 17.98 6.82
CA ARG A 136 -4.28 17.16 7.97
C ARG A 136 -3.43 15.90 8.06
N LEU A 137 -3.21 15.19 6.95
CA LEU A 137 -2.36 13.98 6.91
C LEU A 137 -0.90 14.29 7.26
N VAL A 138 -0.35 15.41 6.79
CA VAL A 138 0.98 15.88 7.15
C VAL A 138 1.06 16.19 8.66
N ALA A 139 0.08 16.88 9.22
CA ALA A 139 0.02 17.19 10.65
C ALA A 139 -0.04 15.90 11.48
N ASN A 140 -0.92 14.95 11.12
CA ASN A 140 -1.02 13.65 11.78
C ASN A 140 0.32 12.89 11.71
N ARG A 141 1.00 12.93 10.56
CA ARG A 141 2.32 12.28 10.43
C ARG A 141 3.37 12.93 11.32
N LEU A 142 3.38 14.25 11.43
CA LEU A 142 4.28 14.98 12.33
C LEU A 142 4.05 14.60 13.79
N ASP A 143 2.80 14.39 14.19
CA ASP A 143 2.45 13.97 15.55
C ASP A 143 2.83 12.50 15.83
N GLU A 144 2.81 11.63 14.81
CA GLU A 144 3.25 10.22 14.92
C GLU A 144 4.77 10.08 15.19
N ILE A 145 5.60 10.97 14.62
CA ILE A 145 7.07 10.86 14.67
C ILE A 145 7.63 10.83 16.11
N PRO A 146 7.24 11.73 17.03
CA PRO A 146 7.71 11.65 18.42
C PRO A 146 7.34 10.34 19.10
N HIS A 147 6.14 9.81 18.85
CA HIS A 147 5.70 8.52 19.40
C HIS A 147 6.52 7.34 18.86
N GLU A 148 6.89 7.37 17.60
CA GLU A 148 7.77 6.36 17.00
C GLU A 148 9.18 6.41 17.60
N LEU A 149 9.73 7.61 17.77
CA LEU A 149 11.04 7.83 18.37
C LEU A 149 11.06 7.47 19.88
N ALA A 150 9.92 7.59 20.56
CA ALA A 150 9.75 7.16 21.94
C ALA A 150 9.71 5.63 22.10
N ASN A 151 9.43 4.87 21.04
CA ASN A 151 9.44 3.40 21.06
C ASN A 151 10.86 2.86 20.83
N PRO A 152 11.47 2.14 21.83
CA PRO A 152 12.85 1.68 21.72
C PRO A 152 13.09 0.74 20.53
N GLY A 153 12.14 -0.17 20.26
CA GLY A 153 12.26 -1.12 19.14
C GLY A 153 12.23 -0.44 17.78
N ARG A 154 11.32 0.54 17.59
CA ARG A 154 11.25 1.33 16.35
C ARG A 154 12.52 2.17 16.16
N ARG A 155 12.99 2.80 17.23
CA ARG A 155 14.22 3.58 17.18
C ARG A 155 15.43 2.71 16.85
N ALA A 156 15.58 1.55 17.48
CA ALA A 156 16.65 0.61 17.15
C ALA A 156 16.61 0.15 15.69
N ALA A 157 15.40 -0.14 15.14
CA ALA A 157 15.25 -0.50 13.74
C ALA A 157 15.65 0.63 12.78
N MET A 158 15.35 1.88 13.13
CA MET A 158 15.76 3.05 12.34
C MET A 158 17.28 3.23 12.32
N GLU A 159 17.93 3.11 13.49
CA GLU A 159 19.39 3.20 13.60
C GLU A 159 20.06 2.00 12.88
N LEU A 160 19.49 0.80 12.99
CA LEU A 160 19.96 -0.36 12.24
C LEU A 160 19.97 -0.10 10.72
N SER A 161 18.90 0.51 10.18
CA SER A 161 18.85 0.84 8.76
C SER A 161 19.96 1.82 8.34
N LYS A 162 20.27 2.82 9.17
CA LYS A 162 21.36 3.76 8.92
C LYS A 162 22.75 3.10 8.93
N GLU A 163 22.94 2.10 9.77
CA GLU A 163 24.21 1.38 9.88
C GLU A 163 24.40 0.33 8.78
N LEU A 164 23.28 -0.28 8.33
CA LEU A 164 23.32 -1.33 7.31
C LEU A 164 23.47 -0.79 5.89
N PHE A 165 22.88 0.37 5.61
CA PHE A 165 22.79 0.89 4.26
C PHE A 165 23.57 2.19 4.09
N PRO A 166 24.27 2.39 2.96
CA PRO A 166 24.89 3.68 2.62
C PRO A 166 23.88 4.83 2.69
N ALA A 167 24.30 6.00 3.17
CA ALA A 167 23.45 7.16 3.40
C ALA A 167 22.73 7.66 2.14
N GLU A 168 23.30 7.42 0.96
CA GLU A 168 22.77 7.77 -0.35
C GLU A 168 21.54 6.93 -0.71
N LEU A 169 21.45 5.71 -0.16
CA LEU A 169 20.32 4.83 -0.44
C LEU A 169 19.11 5.23 0.37
N ARG A 170 17.94 5.27 -0.28
CA ARG A 170 16.67 5.61 0.37
C ARG A 170 16.32 4.68 1.56
N CYS A 171 16.76 3.42 1.53
CA CYS A 171 16.52 2.45 2.59
C CYS A 171 17.30 2.72 3.89
N SER A 172 18.31 3.61 3.87
CA SER A 172 18.99 4.08 5.09
C SER A 172 18.15 5.06 5.92
N ARG A 173 17.13 5.67 5.33
CA ARG A 173 16.31 6.72 5.94
C ARG A 173 14.92 6.19 6.35
N PRO A 174 14.23 6.84 7.31
CA PRO A 174 12.89 6.42 7.74
C PRO A 174 11.91 6.33 6.56
N ARG A 175 11.19 5.21 6.47
CA ARG A 175 10.26 4.96 5.35
C ARG A 175 9.21 6.05 5.18
N GLN A 176 8.69 6.57 6.29
CA GLN A 176 7.62 7.56 6.30
C GLN A 176 8.13 9.00 6.46
N GLY A 177 9.41 9.22 6.13
CA GLY A 177 10.06 10.52 6.23
C GLY A 177 10.46 10.93 7.65
N THR A 178 11.16 12.06 7.73
CA THR A 178 11.54 12.75 8.97
C THR A 178 10.66 13.96 9.18
N GLU A 179 10.72 14.58 10.36
CA GLU A 179 10.01 15.84 10.62
C GLU A 179 10.36 16.94 9.60
N GLU A 180 11.64 17.04 9.22
CA GLU A 180 12.11 18.00 8.23
C GLU A 180 11.52 17.76 6.84
N THR A 181 11.54 16.51 6.36
CA THR A 181 11.08 16.17 5.01
C THR A 181 9.56 16.21 4.92
N VAL A 182 8.84 15.72 5.95
CA VAL A 182 7.37 15.71 5.99
C VAL A 182 6.78 17.12 6.03
N ARG A 183 7.41 18.08 6.73
CA ARG A 183 6.96 19.50 6.75
C ARG A 183 6.95 20.18 5.39
N ARG A 184 7.72 19.65 4.42
CA ARG A 184 7.82 20.21 3.06
C ARG A 184 6.79 19.63 2.09
N ILE A 185 6.06 18.59 2.52
CA ILE A 185 5.08 17.92 1.66
C ILE A 185 3.79 18.75 1.63
N ASP A 186 3.36 19.08 0.43
CA ASP A 186 2.08 19.72 0.14
C ASP A 186 1.29 18.96 -0.93
N ALA A 187 0.08 19.40 -1.22
CA ALA A 187 -0.77 18.76 -2.22
C ALA A 187 -0.15 18.76 -3.63
N ALA A 188 0.66 19.76 -3.97
CA ALA A 188 1.35 19.81 -5.26
C ALA A 188 2.42 18.72 -5.36
N ALA A 189 3.21 18.51 -4.31
CA ALA A 189 4.21 17.44 -4.23
C ALA A 189 3.54 16.05 -4.31
N VAL A 190 2.41 15.85 -3.61
CA VAL A 190 1.63 14.60 -3.65
C VAL A 190 1.11 14.33 -5.07
N ARG A 191 0.49 15.31 -5.73
CA ARG A 191 0.01 15.19 -7.12
C ARG A 191 1.14 14.91 -8.11
N ALA A 192 2.27 15.57 -7.93
CA ALA A 192 3.44 15.37 -8.79
C ALA A 192 3.97 13.93 -8.67
N PHE A 193 4.10 13.42 -7.44
CA PHE A 193 4.54 12.05 -7.19
C PHE A 193 3.56 11.02 -7.74
N TYR A 194 2.25 11.20 -7.50
CA TYR A 194 1.20 10.35 -8.07
C TYR A 194 1.28 10.32 -9.59
N THR A 195 1.28 11.50 -10.24
CA THR A 195 1.31 11.61 -11.69
C THR A 195 2.57 11.00 -12.30
N ALA A 196 3.70 11.05 -11.60
CA ALA A 196 4.95 10.48 -12.09
C ALA A 196 5.00 8.95 -11.99
N HIS A 197 4.34 8.33 -10.99
CA HIS A 197 4.62 6.94 -10.62
C HIS A 197 3.40 6.02 -10.62
N VAL A 198 2.17 6.52 -10.43
CA VAL A 198 0.97 5.68 -10.33
C VAL A 198 0.37 5.44 -11.70
N ARG A 199 0.53 4.21 -12.24
CA ARG A 199 0.15 3.84 -13.60
C ARG A 199 -0.33 2.39 -13.68
N PRO A 200 -1.33 2.06 -14.51
CA PRO A 200 -1.83 0.69 -14.64
C PRO A 200 -0.77 -0.28 -15.17
N ALA A 201 -0.04 0.09 -16.22
CA ALA A 201 0.90 -0.80 -16.92
C ALA A 201 2.11 -1.24 -16.06
N THR A 202 2.40 -0.56 -14.97
CA THR A 202 3.47 -0.93 -14.02
C THR A 202 2.92 -1.49 -12.70
N SER A 203 1.60 -1.63 -12.59
CA SER A 203 0.91 -2.08 -11.39
C SER A 203 0.44 -3.53 -11.52
N THR A 204 0.20 -4.15 -10.38
CA THR A 204 -0.33 -5.52 -10.30
C THR A 204 -1.53 -5.53 -9.38
N ALA A 205 -2.64 -6.08 -9.83
CA ALA A 205 -3.81 -6.35 -9.01
C ALA A 205 -3.90 -7.84 -8.69
N VAL A 206 -4.17 -8.16 -7.43
CA VAL A 206 -4.43 -9.52 -6.93
C VAL A 206 -5.84 -9.55 -6.39
N VAL A 207 -6.67 -10.48 -6.87
CA VAL A 207 -8.06 -10.62 -6.45
C VAL A 207 -8.29 -12.04 -5.94
N VAL A 208 -8.72 -12.15 -4.69
CA VAL A 208 -8.93 -13.46 -4.02
C VAL A 208 -10.29 -13.48 -3.35
N GLY A 209 -11.10 -14.50 -3.61
CA GLY A 209 -12.40 -14.68 -2.98
C GLY A 209 -13.34 -15.57 -3.79
N ASP A 210 -14.61 -15.56 -3.42
CA ASP A 210 -15.65 -16.30 -4.14
C ASP A 210 -16.28 -15.43 -5.23
N PHE A 211 -16.06 -15.80 -6.48
CA PHE A 211 -16.60 -15.12 -7.66
C PHE A 211 -17.72 -15.94 -8.31
N THR A 212 -18.32 -16.90 -7.60
CA THR A 212 -19.40 -17.72 -8.14
C THR A 212 -20.55 -16.84 -8.62
N GLY A 213 -20.90 -16.99 -9.90
CA GLY A 213 -21.98 -16.20 -10.53
C GLY A 213 -21.60 -14.78 -10.94
N LEU A 214 -20.33 -14.37 -10.80
CA LEU A 214 -19.81 -13.08 -11.25
C LEU A 214 -18.98 -13.27 -12.53
N ASP A 215 -19.15 -12.38 -13.51
CA ASP A 215 -18.21 -12.21 -14.60
C ASP A 215 -17.09 -11.27 -14.13
N LEU A 216 -16.13 -11.83 -13.38
CA LEU A 216 -15.02 -11.06 -12.81
C LEU A 216 -14.17 -10.35 -13.87
N PRO A 217 -13.83 -10.97 -15.02
CA PRO A 217 -13.13 -10.29 -16.10
C PRO A 217 -13.85 -9.04 -16.61
N ALA A 218 -15.14 -9.14 -16.93
CA ALA A 218 -15.94 -7.99 -17.38
C ALA A 218 -16.00 -6.88 -16.31
N LEU A 219 -16.18 -7.26 -15.04
CA LEU A 219 -16.22 -6.31 -13.94
C LEU A 219 -14.89 -5.56 -13.76
N LEU A 220 -13.76 -6.26 -13.89
CA LEU A 220 -12.44 -5.65 -13.80
C LEU A 220 -12.13 -4.76 -15.01
N ASP A 221 -12.54 -5.14 -16.22
CA ASP A 221 -12.40 -4.29 -17.40
C ASP A 221 -13.23 -3.02 -17.30
N ASP A 222 -14.45 -3.10 -16.77
CA ASP A 222 -15.34 -1.96 -16.59
C ASP A 222 -14.88 -0.99 -15.47
N THR A 223 -14.07 -1.44 -14.55
CA THR A 223 -13.57 -0.66 -13.42
C THR A 223 -12.08 -0.31 -13.58
N LEU A 224 -11.19 -1.20 -13.20
CA LEU A 224 -9.73 -1.01 -13.27
C LEU A 224 -9.22 -0.93 -14.72
N GLY A 225 -9.88 -1.58 -15.68
CA GLY A 225 -9.53 -1.52 -17.11
C GLY A 225 -9.67 -0.12 -17.70
N ARG A 226 -10.54 0.73 -17.14
CA ARG A 226 -10.68 2.14 -17.55
C ARG A 226 -9.61 3.07 -16.98
N TRP A 227 -8.73 2.57 -16.13
CA TRP A 227 -7.62 3.36 -15.61
C TRP A 227 -6.58 3.59 -16.70
N THR A 228 -6.35 4.86 -17.03
CA THR A 228 -5.41 5.28 -18.08
C THR A 228 -4.12 5.83 -17.47
N GLY A 229 -3.03 5.70 -18.19
CA GLY A 229 -1.73 6.24 -17.78
C GLY A 229 -0.65 5.88 -18.80
N ALA A 230 0.32 6.77 -19.00
CA ALA A 230 1.42 6.48 -19.91
C ALA A 230 2.30 5.35 -19.35
N SER A 231 2.79 4.45 -20.20
CA SER A 231 3.78 3.44 -19.82
C SER A 231 5.07 4.13 -19.37
N ALA A 232 5.64 3.70 -18.25
CA ALA A 232 6.96 4.13 -17.81
C ALA A 232 7.90 2.92 -17.82
N ALA A 233 9.16 3.13 -18.20
CA ALA A 233 10.17 2.08 -18.10
C ALA A 233 10.41 1.73 -16.62
N PRO A 234 10.61 0.44 -16.29
CA PRO A 234 11.02 0.02 -14.97
C PRO A 234 12.31 0.73 -14.56
N ARG A 235 12.36 1.29 -13.36
CA ARG A 235 13.62 1.83 -12.82
C ARG A 235 14.53 0.68 -12.39
N PRO A 236 15.81 0.68 -12.78
CA PRO A 236 16.77 -0.25 -12.23
C PRO A 236 16.93 0.04 -10.73
N ARG A 237 16.82 -1.00 -9.91
CA ARG A 237 17.11 -0.87 -8.48
C ARG A 237 18.62 -0.78 -8.27
N PRO A 238 19.09 0.14 -7.40
CA PRO A 238 20.51 0.19 -7.04
C PRO A 238 20.94 -1.15 -6.42
N ALA A 239 22.14 -1.61 -6.75
CA ALA A 239 22.72 -2.78 -6.10
C ALA A 239 23.04 -2.42 -4.64
N ILE A 240 22.55 -3.22 -3.71
CA ILE A 240 22.85 -3.07 -2.30
C ILE A 240 24.09 -3.93 -2.02
N THR A 241 25.21 -3.28 -1.70
CA THR A 241 26.39 -3.97 -1.19
C THR A 241 26.26 -4.08 0.33
N GLY A 242 26.29 -5.30 0.85
CA GLY A 242 26.23 -5.55 2.29
C GLY A 242 27.49 -5.06 3.01
N ASN A 243 27.38 -4.84 4.31
CA ASN A 243 28.52 -4.64 5.20
C ASN A 243 28.85 -6.02 5.83
N ASP A 244 30.04 -6.53 5.55
CA ASP A 244 30.47 -7.85 6.03
C ASP A 244 31.04 -7.83 7.47
N GLU A 245 31.16 -6.66 8.09
CA GLU A 245 31.66 -6.50 9.45
C GLU A 245 30.53 -6.56 10.47
N ALA A 246 30.67 -7.44 11.46
CA ALA A 246 29.76 -7.46 12.61
C ALA A 246 29.96 -6.21 13.47
N ARG A 247 28.90 -5.43 13.68
CA ARG A 247 28.91 -4.24 14.52
C ARG A 247 27.80 -4.32 15.58
N VAL A 248 28.10 -3.77 16.75
CA VAL A 248 27.09 -3.56 17.80
C VAL A 248 26.97 -2.05 18.02
N VAL A 249 25.76 -1.55 17.80
CA VAL A 249 25.43 -0.12 18.01
C VAL A 249 24.49 -0.02 19.19
N ILE A 250 24.89 0.74 20.20
CA ILE A 250 24.06 1.00 21.39
C ILE A 250 23.49 2.41 21.27
N VAL A 251 22.15 2.50 21.23
CA VAL A 251 21.44 3.76 21.23
C VAL A 251 21.04 4.08 22.66
N ASP A 252 21.71 5.05 23.25
CA ASP A 252 21.39 5.52 24.60
C ASP A 252 20.05 6.27 24.62
N ARG A 253 19.26 5.98 25.64
CA ARG A 253 18.01 6.65 25.91
C ARG A 253 18.03 7.13 27.35
N PRO A 254 18.47 8.36 27.59
CA PRO A 254 18.34 8.97 28.92
C PRO A 254 16.86 9.02 29.30
N GLY A 255 16.51 8.49 30.48
CA GLY A 255 15.16 8.36 31.02
C GLY A 255 14.49 9.69 31.34
#